data_d57ba36d6486b860b5a32e45c0d52a98
#
_entry.id   d57ba36d6486b860b5a32e45c0d52a98
#
_cell.length_a   1.000
_cell.length_b   1.000
_cell.length_c   1.000
_cell.angle_alpha   90.00
_cell.angle_beta   90.00
_cell.angle_gamma   90.00
#
_symmetry.space_group_name_H-M   'P 1'
#
loop_
_entity.id
_entity.type
_entity.pdbx_description
1 polymer ?
#
loop_
_entity_poly.entity_id
_entity_poly.type
_entity_poly.pdbx_seq_one_letter_code
_entity_poly.pdbx_strand_id
1 'polypeptide(L)'
;MAFLQNIFRKLVRNLLPGNSVEKILKVQICESGVMKNAIELWQDMYKNEPPWKGGPNNTIPLNLPAVISSEFARLILTEFRIEISGSQMAEYLDGQLKKDTLELEKFVEWYCAGGGIAIKPYVSGVDENGQPTAIKLDFVRSVDFFPCAYNNEMVTAAVFVEGKKVGDYLYTRLEYHELSGREYTITNKAFRSEQIFQYDTDGGYTVNDRFQTEVPLSSVPEWAGLSEEPVRIGNMDKPLFVYIKVPVANNIDTASPLGVSVYSRATEVIEKTDEQYGRFWWEYKATEAAINADESLFKTDKKGKPVLPAGEERLFRTFDFDKADNGSGYIQTYAPEIRYDAQSKGLNKQLQLIELLVGLAPGTLSEMQDVEKTATEIKRGKQRSYHTVNAMQQAWQRGFENLIEAMRTLAVLYSIVPDGKTELNCSWGDGVLEDTDAEYQRRWAMVLAGKLRTEDFLQWYFGCSKKEALAMIPGQPEALPEEE
;
A
#
# COMPACT_ATOMS: atom_id res chain seq x y z
N MET A 1 10.07 -1.59 17.45
CA MET A 1 9.78 -0.23 16.94
C MET A 1 8.50 -0.20 16.11
N ALA A 2 8.28 -1.06 15.12
CA ALA A 2 7.05 -1.08 14.31
C ALA A 2 5.76 -1.30 15.12
N PHE A 3 5.78 -2.14 16.15
CA PHE A 3 4.64 -2.37 17.05
C PHE A 3 4.24 -1.09 17.81
N LEU A 4 5.23 -0.36 18.37
CA LEU A 4 4.97 0.91 19.07
C LEU A 4 4.47 2.00 18.09
N GLN A 5 4.98 2.04 16.86
CA GLN A 5 4.47 2.96 15.83
C GLN A 5 3.03 2.65 15.41
N ASN A 6 2.64 1.37 15.38
CA ASN A 6 1.27 0.97 15.05
C ASN A 6 0.27 1.34 16.15
N ILE A 7 0.66 1.11 17.41
CA ILE A 7 -0.11 1.56 18.58
C ILE A 7 -0.21 3.08 18.58
N PHE A 8 0.89 3.76 18.33
CA PHE A 8 0.98 5.21 18.24
C PHE A 8 -0.02 5.80 17.21
N ARG A 9 -0.14 5.19 16.03
CA ARG A 9 -1.03 5.67 14.96
C ARG A 9 -2.51 5.40 15.24
N LYS A 10 -2.84 4.25 15.82
CA LYS A 10 -4.20 4.00 16.35
C LYS A 10 -4.54 5.01 17.45
N LEU A 11 -3.59 5.33 18.30
CA LEU A 11 -3.69 6.34 19.35
C LEU A 11 -3.94 7.73 18.79
N VAL A 12 -3.12 8.19 17.83
CA VAL A 12 -3.28 9.53 17.22
C VAL A 12 -4.66 9.66 16.56
N ARG A 13 -5.11 8.64 15.84
CA ARG A 13 -6.41 8.67 15.18
C ARG A 13 -7.58 8.55 16.16
N ASN A 14 -7.45 7.78 17.24
CA ASN A 14 -8.46 7.66 18.29
C ASN A 14 -8.44 8.86 19.25
N LEU A 15 -7.26 9.50 19.47
CA LEU A 15 -7.12 10.72 20.26
C LEU A 15 -7.66 11.97 19.54
N LEU A 16 -7.72 11.93 18.20
CA LEU A 16 -8.31 12.96 17.35
C LEU A 16 -9.53 12.38 16.61
N PRO A 17 -10.66 12.11 17.27
CA PRO A 17 -11.89 11.87 16.54
C PRO A 17 -12.12 13.07 15.61
N GLY A 18 -12.65 12.84 14.40
CA GLY A 18 -12.87 13.87 13.38
C GLY A 18 -13.44 15.17 13.94
N ASN A 19 -14.40 15.07 14.87
CA ASN A 19 -14.97 16.19 15.58
C ASN A 19 -13.98 17.06 16.39
N SER A 20 -12.83 16.52 16.80
CA SER A 20 -11.82 17.30 17.54
C SER A 20 -10.96 18.13 16.59
N VAL A 21 -10.58 17.59 15.43
CA VAL A 21 -9.87 18.32 14.37
C VAL A 21 -10.76 19.44 13.84
N GLU A 22 -12.04 19.16 13.57
CA GLU A 22 -13.02 20.15 13.10
C GLU A 22 -13.20 21.30 14.08
N LYS A 23 -13.27 21.01 15.38
CA LYS A 23 -13.41 22.05 16.42
C LYS A 23 -12.16 22.89 16.58
N ILE A 24 -10.98 22.27 16.53
CA ILE A 24 -9.68 22.93 16.72
C ILE A 24 -9.39 23.89 15.56
N LEU A 25 -9.57 23.41 14.32
CA LEU A 25 -9.26 24.15 13.12
C LEU A 25 -10.48 24.94 12.57
N LYS A 26 -11.67 24.69 13.12
CA LYS A 26 -12.96 25.26 12.65
C LYS A 26 -13.24 24.92 11.18
N VAL A 27 -12.93 23.71 10.78
CA VAL A 27 -13.12 23.17 9.42
C VAL A 27 -14.10 22.01 9.45
N GLN A 28 -14.72 21.70 8.33
CA GLN A 28 -15.53 20.50 8.16
C GLN A 28 -14.72 19.46 7.40
N ILE A 29 -14.65 18.23 7.92
CA ILE A 29 -13.97 17.12 7.23
C ILE A 29 -14.96 16.43 6.28
N CYS A 30 -14.56 16.26 5.02
CA CYS A 30 -15.34 15.60 3.97
C CYS A 30 -15.15 14.07 3.99
N GLU A 31 -15.11 13.47 5.18
CA GLU A 31 -15.01 12.02 5.39
C GLU A 31 -16.19 11.56 6.25
N SER A 32 -17.03 10.69 5.73
CA SER A 32 -18.11 10.10 6.52
C SER A 32 -17.58 9.06 7.52
N GLY A 33 -18.35 8.80 8.58
CA GLY A 33 -18.00 7.75 9.55
C GLY A 33 -17.87 6.37 8.90
N VAL A 34 -18.65 6.09 7.85
CA VAL A 34 -18.58 4.83 7.09
C VAL A 34 -17.26 4.75 6.34
N MET A 35 -16.84 5.82 5.67
CA MET A 35 -15.56 5.87 4.94
C MET A 35 -14.36 5.76 5.88
N LYS A 36 -14.42 6.45 7.02
CA LYS A 36 -13.41 6.35 8.07
C LYS A 36 -13.22 4.90 8.53
N ASN A 37 -14.31 4.21 8.89
CA ASN A 37 -14.26 2.83 9.35
C ASN A 37 -13.71 1.89 8.26
N ALA A 38 -14.05 2.14 6.99
CA ALA A 38 -13.55 1.37 5.87
C ALA A 38 -12.02 1.53 5.71
N ILE A 39 -11.50 2.75 5.78
CA ILE A 39 -10.06 3.02 5.69
C ILE A 39 -9.31 2.36 6.86
N GLU A 40 -9.86 2.41 8.08
CA GLU A 40 -9.28 1.74 9.26
C GLU A 40 -9.24 0.23 9.07
N LEU A 41 -10.35 -0.36 8.62
CA LEU A 41 -10.42 -1.79 8.33
C LEU A 41 -9.38 -2.21 7.29
N TRP A 42 -9.26 -1.49 6.16
CA TRP A 42 -8.26 -1.82 5.14
C TRP A 42 -6.84 -1.75 5.67
N GLN A 43 -6.53 -0.79 6.53
CA GLN A 43 -5.20 -0.69 7.15
C GLN A 43 -4.92 -1.83 8.12
N ASP A 44 -5.90 -2.26 8.90
CA ASP A 44 -5.75 -3.40 9.80
C ASP A 44 -5.61 -4.71 9.01
N MET A 45 -6.36 -4.88 7.92
CA MET A 45 -6.21 -6.00 6.98
C MET A 45 -4.81 -6.03 6.34
N TYR A 46 -4.31 -4.87 5.88
CA TYR A 46 -2.96 -4.75 5.28
C TYR A 46 -1.85 -5.12 6.29
N LYS A 47 -2.02 -4.81 7.56
CA LYS A 47 -1.07 -5.18 8.63
C LYS A 47 -1.20 -6.63 9.09
N ASN A 48 -2.08 -7.41 8.49
CA ASN A 48 -2.43 -8.76 8.92
C ASN A 48 -3.04 -8.82 10.33
N GLU A 49 -3.74 -7.77 10.72
CA GLU A 49 -4.46 -7.61 11.98
C GLU A 49 -5.96 -7.30 11.77
N PRO A 50 -6.66 -8.06 10.89
CA PRO A 50 -8.07 -7.82 10.67
C PRO A 50 -8.90 -8.18 11.93
N PRO A 51 -10.10 -7.58 12.10
CA PRO A 51 -10.91 -7.79 13.30
C PRO A 51 -11.36 -9.24 13.53
N TRP A 52 -11.34 -10.08 12.50
CA TRP A 52 -11.68 -11.51 12.60
C TRP A 52 -10.50 -12.42 12.96
N LYS A 53 -9.26 -11.88 13.09
CA LYS A 53 -8.08 -12.63 13.50
C LYS A 53 -8.27 -13.22 14.90
N GLY A 54 -8.06 -14.54 15.03
CA GLY A 54 -8.19 -15.23 16.32
C GLY A 54 -9.62 -15.35 16.84
N GLY A 55 -10.64 -15.05 16.02
CA GLY A 55 -12.05 -15.16 16.38
C GLY A 55 -12.48 -16.59 16.81
N PRO A 56 -13.80 -16.83 17.04
CA PRO A 56 -14.31 -18.09 17.60
C PRO A 56 -13.83 -19.36 16.91
N ASN A 57 -13.49 -19.25 15.62
CA ASN A 57 -13.00 -20.35 14.79
C ASN A 57 -11.47 -20.39 14.66
N ASN A 58 -10.75 -19.64 15.50
CA ASN A 58 -9.28 -19.48 15.42
C ASN A 58 -8.83 -19.10 13.99
N THR A 59 -9.49 -18.10 13.41
CA THR A 59 -9.23 -17.62 12.05
C THR A 59 -7.79 -17.15 11.91
N ILE A 60 -7.11 -17.65 10.87
CA ILE A 60 -5.70 -17.36 10.59
C ILE A 60 -5.64 -16.54 9.29
N PRO A 61 -5.34 -15.24 9.34
CA PRO A 61 -5.26 -14.42 8.14
C PRO A 61 -4.09 -14.83 7.25
N LEU A 62 -4.35 -14.92 5.93
CA LEU A 62 -3.38 -15.26 4.89
C LEU A 62 -2.54 -14.06 4.42
N ASN A 63 -2.79 -12.88 4.97
CA ASN A 63 -2.14 -11.62 4.56
C ASN A 63 -2.39 -11.24 3.08
N LEU A 64 -3.49 -11.67 2.51
CA LEU A 64 -3.86 -11.40 1.11
C LEU A 64 -3.90 -9.90 0.77
N PRO A 65 -4.38 -8.99 1.64
CA PRO A 65 -4.37 -7.56 1.37
C PRO A 65 -2.99 -7.00 1.08
N ALA A 66 -1.97 -7.40 1.83
CA ALA A 66 -0.58 -6.98 1.57
C ALA A 66 -0.06 -7.57 0.26
N VAL A 67 -0.31 -8.86 0.01
CA VAL A 67 0.09 -9.54 -1.25
C VAL A 67 -0.55 -8.86 -2.46
N ILE A 68 -1.86 -8.56 -2.42
CA ILE A 68 -2.58 -7.88 -3.49
C ILE A 68 -2.00 -6.48 -3.74
N SER A 69 -1.75 -5.71 -2.66
CA SER A 69 -1.21 -4.36 -2.77
C SER A 69 0.20 -4.33 -3.35
N SER A 70 1.05 -5.26 -2.90
CA SER A 70 2.42 -5.44 -3.41
C SER A 70 2.42 -5.85 -4.88
N GLU A 71 1.53 -6.78 -5.27
CA GLU A 71 1.43 -7.20 -6.66
C GLU A 71 0.99 -6.06 -7.59
N PHE A 72 0.01 -5.24 -7.17
CA PHE A 72 -0.35 -4.04 -7.93
C PHE A 72 0.80 -3.04 -7.99
N ALA A 73 1.53 -2.80 -6.90
CA ALA A 73 2.66 -1.89 -6.87
C ALA A 73 3.74 -2.34 -7.87
N ARG A 74 4.07 -3.63 -7.86
CA ARG A 74 5.00 -4.24 -8.82
C ARG A 74 4.52 -4.07 -10.27
N LEU A 75 3.25 -4.35 -10.56
CA LEU A 75 2.68 -4.22 -11.90
C LEU A 75 2.65 -2.78 -12.39
N ILE A 76 2.33 -1.81 -11.52
CA ILE A 76 2.29 -0.38 -11.85
C ILE A 76 3.69 0.14 -12.20
N LEU A 77 4.71 -0.29 -11.46
CA LEU A 77 6.09 0.20 -11.59
C LEU A 77 6.98 -0.67 -12.48
N THR A 78 6.44 -1.70 -13.12
CA THR A 78 7.20 -2.50 -14.08
C THR A 78 7.77 -1.58 -15.17
N GLU A 79 9.11 -1.55 -15.30
CA GLU A 79 9.84 -0.72 -16.28
C GLU A 79 9.57 0.80 -16.17
N PHE A 80 9.03 1.26 -15.02
CA PHE A 80 8.74 2.68 -14.82
C PHE A 80 10.01 3.52 -14.85
N ARG A 81 9.97 4.61 -15.61
CA ARG A 81 11.01 5.64 -15.65
C ARG A 81 10.37 7.01 -15.64
N ILE A 82 10.96 7.93 -14.88
CA ILE A 82 10.54 9.31 -14.78
C ILE A 82 11.73 10.22 -15.03
N GLU A 83 11.52 11.25 -15.83
CA GLU A 83 12.53 12.25 -16.16
C GLU A 83 11.88 13.62 -16.30
N ILE A 84 12.51 14.64 -15.74
CA ILE A 84 12.09 16.03 -15.88
C ILE A 84 13.19 16.76 -16.65
N SER A 85 12.83 17.40 -17.77
CA SER A 85 13.77 18.07 -18.67
C SER A 85 13.27 19.48 -19.06
N GLY A 86 14.14 20.29 -19.64
CA GLY A 86 13.79 21.56 -20.25
C GLY A 86 14.53 22.81 -19.72
N SER A 87 15.06 22.80 -18.50
CA SER A 87 15.77 23.95 -17.91
C SER A 87 16.60 23.54 -16.68
N GLN A 88 17.36 24.49 -16.12
CA GLN A 88 18.06 24.30 -14.83
C GLN A 88 17.09 23.94 -13.68
N MET A 89 15.89 24.53 -13.68
CA MET A 89 14.81 24.17 -12.75
C MET A 89 14.44 22.70 -12.91
N ALA A 90 14.28 22.21 -14.14
CA ALA A 90 13.95 20.84 -14.44
C ALA A 90 15.03 19.86 -13.94
N GLU A 91 16.32 20.15 -14.19
CA GLU A 91 17.44 19.34 -13.70
C GLU A 91 17.45 19.25 -12.16
N TYR A 92 17.19 20.38 -11.49
CA TYR A 92 17.11 20.42 -10.03
C TYR A 92 15.96 19.54 -9.51
N LEU A 93 14.74 19.73 -10.07
CA LEU A 93 13.56 18.96 -9.66
C LEU A 93 13.71 17.46 -9.95
N ASP A 94 14.29 17.10 -11.09
CA ASP A 94 14.59 15.70 -11.46
C ASP A 94 15.52 15.04 -10.43
N GLY A 95 16.58 15.79 -10.04
CA GLY A 95 17.51 15.31 -9.03
C GLY A 95 16.88 15.14 -7.63
N GLN A 96 15.92 16.00 -7.24
CA GLN A 96 15.20 15.85 -5.97
C GLN A 96 14.19 14.69 -6.03
N LEU A 97 13.38 14.64 -7.10
CA LEU A 97 12.37 13.62 -7.29
C LEU A 97 12.98 12.20 -7.29
N LYS A 98 14.07 11.99 -8.00
CA LYS A 98 14.77 10.70 -8.05
C LYS A 98 15.28 10.23 -6.68
N LYS A 99 15.71 11.15 -5.82
CA LYS A 99 16.15 10.82 -4.45
C LYS A 99 14.97 10.37 -3.58
N ASP A 100 13.86 11.09 -3.64
CA ASP A 100 12.70 10.86 -2.78
C ASP A 100 11.81 9.70 -3.27
N THR A 101 11.98 9.27 -4.53
CA THR A 101 11.26 8.14 -5.13
C THR A 101 12.05 6.82 -5.13
N LEU A 102 13.18 6.73 -4.44
CA LEU A 102 13.95 5.48 -4.32
C LEU A 102 13.12 4.32 -3.75
N GLU A 103 12.19 4.60 -2.85
CA GLU A 103 11.27 3.64 -2.25
C GLU A 103 9.83 3.77 -2.82
N LEU A 104 9.69 4.18 -4.08
CA LEU A 104 8.38 4.47 -4.68
C LEU A 104 7.43 3.27 -4.62
N GLU A 105 7.93 2.05 -4.78
CA GLU A 105 7.14 0.82 -4.71
C GLU A 105 6.39 0.70 -3.38
N LYS A 106 7.03 1.00 -2.26
CA LYS A 106 6.43 1.04 -0.93
C LYS A 106 5.27 2.06 -0.85
N PHE A 107 5.44 3.23 -1.46
CA PHE A 107 4.41 4.26 -1.46
C PHE A 107 3.23 3.91 -2.36
N VAL A 108 3.50 3.27 -3.51
CA VAL A 108 2.46 2.72 -4.39
C VAL A 108 1.71 1.56 -3.72
N GLU A 109 2.38 0.73 -2.93
CA GLU A 109 1.74 -0.30 -2.13
C GLU A 109 0.79 0.32 -1.09
N TRP A 110 1.21 1.39 -0.39
CA TRP A 110 0.32 2.13 0.54
C TRP A 110 -0.87 2.78 -0.17
N TYR A 111 -0.65 3.32 -1.37
CA TYR A 111 -1.71 3.84 -2.24
C TYR A 111 -2.75 2.77 -2.56
N CYS A 112 -2.32 1.57 -2.96
CA CYS A 112 -3.19 0.45 -3.25
C CYS A 112 -3.98 0.00 -2.00
N ALA A 113 -3.30 -0.13 -0.87
CA ALA A 113 -3.92 -0.58 0.38
C ALA A 113 -4.91 0.44 0.96
N GLY A 114 -4.58 1.73 0.91
CA GLY A 114 -5.37 2.79 1.52
C GLY A 114 -6.41 3.43 0.60
N GLY A 115 -6.44 3.06 -0.69
CA GLY A 115 -7.32 3.66 -1.69
C GLY A 115 -6.84 4.99 -2.26
N GLY A 116 -5.69 5.46 -1.80
CA GLY A 116 -5.03 6.68 -2.27
C GLY A 116 -3.86 7.07 -1.39
N ILE A 117 -3.12 8.06 -1.83
CA ILE A 117 -1.98 8.63 -1.11
C ILE A 117 -1.92 10.13 -1.35
N ALA A 118 -1.58 10.90 -0.32
CA ALA A 118 -1.28 12.30 -0.50
C ALA A 118 0.24 12.51 -0.54
N ILE A 119 0.71 13.38 -1.42
CA ILE A 119 2.13 13.74 -1.54
C ILE A 119 2.25 15.24 -1.33
N LYS A 120 3.10 15.61 -0.39
CA LYS A 120 3.29 17.01 -0.01
C LYS A 120 4.77 17.36 -0.12
N PRO A 121 5.16 18.28 -1.03
CA PRO A 121 6.51 18.82 -1.06
C PRO A 121 6.71 19.80 0.11
N TYR A 122 7.89 19.78 0.69
CA TYR A 122 8.31 20.72 1.74
C TYR A 122 9.77 21.11 1.57
N VAL A 123 10.13 22.27 2.06
CA VAL A 123 11.51 22.75 2.02
C VAL A 123 12.33 22.15 3.15
N SER A 124 13.57 21.79 2.87
CA SER A 124 14.49 21.15 3.82
C SER A 124 15.94 21.60 3.56
N GLY A 125 16.77 21.44 4.60
CA GLY A 125 18.14 21.94 4.56
C GLY A 125 18.18 23.45 4.57
N VAL A 126 19.18 24.03 5.18
CA VAL A 126 19.43 25.48 5.21
C VAL A 126 20.90 25.73 4.89
N ASP A 127 21.16 26.78 4.15
CA ASP A 127 22.52 27.28 3.92
C ASP A 127 23.03 28.08 5.13
N GLU A 128 24.22 28.63 5.00
CA GLU A 128 24.83 29.49 6.03
C GLU A 128 24.02 30.77 6.32
N ASN A 129 23.14 31.17 5.42
CA ASN A 129 22.25 32.33 5.54
C ASN A 129 20.85 31.97 6.04
N GLY A 130 20.58 30.68 6.33
CA GLY A 130 19.28 30.19 6.77
C GLY A 130 18.27 30.00 5.63
N GLN A 131 18.70 30.04 4.35
CA GLN A 131 17.82 29.83 3.20
C GLN A 131 17.66 28.33 2.89
N PRO A 132 16.44 27.85 2.59
CA PRO A 132 16.22 26.47 2.18
C PRO A 132 17.02 26.10 0.93
N THR A 133 17.62 24.90 0.94
CA THR A 133 18.48 24.43 -0.16
C THR A 133 17.90 23.23 -0.90
N ALA A 134 16.91 22.56 -0.33
CA ALA A 134 16.32 21.36 -0.93
C ALA A 134 14.81 21.34 -0.78
N ILE A 135 14.13 20.68 -1.73
CA ILE A 135 12.73 20.30 -1.66
C ILE A 135 12.68 18.79 -1.45
N LYS A 136 11.93 18.33 -0.47
CA LYS A 136 11.68 16.93 -0.17
C LYS A 136 10.20 16.61 -0.29
N LEU A 137 9.89 15.33 -0.42
CA LEU A 137 8.54 14.83 -0.51
C LEU A 137 8.14 14.08 0.76
N ASP A 138 6.95 14.37 1.25
CA ASP A 138 6.29 13.62 2.31
C ASP A 138 5.12 12.84 1.71
N PHE A 139 5.15 11.50 1.87
CA PHE A 139 4.12 10.58 1.38
C PHE A 139 3.18 10.22 2.52
N VAL A 140 1.99 10.81 2.50
CA VAL A 140 1.01 10.71 3.58
C VAL A 140 -0.07 9.69 3.22
N ARG A 141 -0.25 8.70 4.10
CA ARG A 141 -1.24 7.65 3.90
C ARG A 141 -2.66 8.16 4.14
N SER A 142 -3.64 7.49 3.55
CA SER A 142 -5.06 7.84 3.69
C SER A 142 -5.54 7.93 5.15
N VAL A 143 -4.91 7.19 6.08
CA VAL A 143 -5.25 7.26 7.51
C VAL A 143 -4.81 8.54 8.20
N ASP A 144 -3.86 9.25 7.64
CA ASP A 144 -3.25 10.46 8.20
C ASP A 144 -3.62 11.72 7.39
N PHE A 145 -4.55 11.58 6.41
CA PHE A 145 -5.01 12.61 5.48
C PHE A 145 -6.53 12.82 5.58
N PHE A 146 -6.95 14.06 5.85
CA PHE A 146 -8.36 14.42 6.06
C PHE A 146 -8.78 15.52 5.11
N PRO A 147 -9.49 15.21 4.00
CA PRO A 147 -9.98 16.23 3.06
C PRO A 147 -11.05 17.10 3.70
N CYS A 148 -10.94 18.43 3.50
CA CYS A 148 -11.88 19.41 4.03
C CYS A 148 -12.68 20.11 2.93
N ALA A 149 -12.09 20.29 1.75
CA ALA A 149 -12.76 20.81 0.57
C ALA A 149 -12.22 20.16 -0.70
N TYR A 150 -13.06 20.04 -1.70
CA TYR A 150 -12.70 19.47 -3.00
C TYR A 150 -13.60 20.01 -4.11
N ASN A 151 -13.12 19.90 -5.33
CA ASN A 151 -13.88 20.09 -6.55
C ASN A 151 -13.84 18.83 -7.42
N ASN A 152 -14.33 18.89 -8.65
CA ASN A 152 -14.36 17.74 -9.55
C ASN A 152 -12.96 17.23 -9.95
N GLU A 153 -11.92 18.06 -9.81
CA GLU A 153 -10.57 17.76 -10.29
C GLU A 153 -9.63 17.34 -9.15
N MET A 154 -9.73 18.03 -7.99
CA MET A 154 -8.76 17.85 -6.90
C MET A 154 -9.35 18.15 -5.52
N VAL A 155 -8.65 17.71 -4.49
CA VAL A 155 -8.85 18.16 -3.11
C VAL A 155 -8.20 19.53 -2.95
N THR A 156 -8.96 20.55 -2.55
CA THR A 156 -8.50 21.93 -2.44
C THR A 156 -8.12 22.31 -1.01
N ALA A 157 -8.65 21.60 -0.01
CA ALA A 157 -8.25 21.78 1.39
C ALA A 157 -8.18 20.45 2.12
N ALA A 158 -7.14 20.27 2.94
CA ALA A 158 -6.96 19.06 3.74
C ALA A 158 -6.16 19.31 5.02
N VAL A 159 -6.38 18.46 6.01
CA VAL A 159 -5.57 18.37 7.23
C VAL A 159 -4.66 17.15 7.14
N PHE A 160 -3.39 17.37 7.41
CA PHE A 160 -2.37 16.33 7.59
C PHE A 160 -2.09 16.18 9.07
N VAL A 161 -2.00 14.93 9.52
CA VAL A 161 -1.74 14.62 10.93
C VAL A 161 -0.40 13.93 11.05
N GLU A 162 0.51 14.54 11.81
CA GLU A 162 1.82 13.96 12.13
C GLU A 162 1.92 13.74 13.63
N GLY A 163 2.42 12.58 14.04
CA GLY A 163 2.63 12.26 15.45
C GLY A 163 4.08 11.95 15.74
N LYS A 164 4.61 12.50 16.84
CA LYS A 164 5.96 12.23 17.35
C LYS A 164 5.97 11.91 18.82
N LYS A 165 6.79 10.95 19.22
CA LYS A 165 7.06 10.65 20.63
C LYS A 165 8.36 11.33 21.04
N VAL A 166 8.28 12.21 22.04
CA VAL A 166 9.44 12.87 22.64
C VAL A 166 9.39 12.60 24.15
N GLY A 167 10.34 11.82 24.65
CA GLY A 167 10.32 11.33 26.04
C GLY A 167 9.09 10.46 26.29
N ASP A 168 8.35 10.77 27.34
CA ASP A 168 7.12 10.05 27.73
C ASP A 168 5.84 10.64 27.12
N TYR A 169 5.97 11.69 26.31
CA TYR A 169 4.84 12.39 25.74
C TYR A 169 4.68 12.07 24.25
N LEU A 170 3.42 12.09 23.82
CA LEU A 170 3.03 12.07 22.44
C LEU A 170 2.69 13.48 21.99
N TYR A 171 3.37 13.94 20.94
CA TYR A 171 3.07 15.20 20.27
C TYR A 171 2.39 14.93 18.94
N THR A 172 1.30 15.68 18.69
CA THR A 172 0.53 15.59 17.46
C THR A 172 0.50 16.96 16.80
N ARG A 173 0.92 17.04 15.53
CA ARG A 173 0.81 18.24 14.71
C ARG A 173 -0.35 18.09 13.74
N LEU A 174 -1.19 19.11 13.69
CA LEU A 174 -2.21 19.32 12.68
C LEU A 174 -1.71 20.38 11.71
N GLU A 175 -1.53 20.01 10.46
CA GLU A 175 -1.14 20.91 9.39
C GLU A 175 -2.30 21.03 8.42
N TYR A 176 -2.96 22.20 8.41
CA TYR A 176 -4.11 22.49 7.55
C TYR A 176 -3.68 23.31 6.36
N HIS A 177 -4.03 22.83 5.19
CA HIS A 177 -3.80 23.45 3.89
C HIS A 177 -5.12 23.82 3.26
N GLU A 178 -5.26 25.04 2.74
CA GLU A 178 -6.48 25.52 2.09
C GLU A 178 -6.14 26.39 0.88
N LEU A 179 -6.73 26.05 -0.26
CA LEU A 179 -6.75 26.90 -1.45
C LEU A 179 -8.15 27.49 -1.59
N SER A 180 -8.27 28.80 -1.32
CA SER A 180 -9.50 29.58 -1.47
C SER A 180 -9.34 30.64 -2.54
N GLY A 181 -10.01 30.45 -3.67
CA GLY A 181 -9.78 31.29 -4.85
C GLY A 181 -8.34 31.15 -5.36
N ARG A 182 -7.53 32.20 -5.20
CA ARG A 182 -6.10 32.21 -5.57
C ARG A 182 -5.18 32.44 -4.35
N GLU A 183 -5.71 32.37 -3.16
CA GLU A 183 -4.94 32.45 -1.92
C GLU A 183 -4.80 31.05 -1.31
N TYR A 184 -3.56 30.69 -1.02
CA TYR A 184 -3.23 29.43 -0.36
C TYR A 184 -2.76 29.68 1.05
N THR A 185 -3.38 29.00 2.01
CA THR A 185 -3.08 29.19 3.44
C THR A 185 -2.60 27.88 4.06
N ILE A 186 -1.55 27.95 4.86
CA ILE A 186 -1.03 26.85 5.66
C ILE A 186 -1.10 27.23 7.13
N THR A 187 -1.75 26.41 7.95
CA THR A 187 -1.88 26.63 9.39
C THR A 187 -1.37 25.41 10.15
N ASN A 188 -0.47 25.61 11.10
CA ASN A 188 0.06 24.55 11.94
C ASN A 188 -0.40 24.71 13.38
N LYS A 189 -0.76 23.60 14.03
CA LYS A 189 -1.04 23.53 15.48
C LYS A 189 -0.45 22.26 16.06
N ALA A 190 0.15 22.36 17.25
CA ALA A 190 0.73 21.21 17.94
C ALA A 190 0.02 20.96 19.27
N PHE A 191 -0.12 19.69 19.62
CA PHE A 191 -0.75 19.22 20.84
C PHE A 191 0.13 18.21 21.53
N ARG A 192 0.11 18.19 22.84
CA ARG A 192 0.78 17.21 23.69
C ARG A 192 -0.26 16.38 24.43
N SER A 193 -0.14 15.08 24.38
CA SER A 193 -0.96 14.14 25.17
C SER A 193 -0.16 13.66 26.37
N GLU A 194 -0.77 13.74 27.57
CA GLU A 194 -0.22 13.16 28.79
C GLU A 194 -0.70 11.73 28.92
N GLN A 195 0.22 10.82 29.25
CA GLN A 195 0.01 9.39 29.44
C GLN A 195 -0.57 8.61 28.27
N ILE A 196 0.26 7.77 27.71
CA ILE A 196 -0.03 6.98 26.51
C ILE A 196 -0.55 5.58 26.84
N PHE A 197 -0.27 5.03 28.03
CA PHE A 197 -0.55 3.64 28.36
C PHE A 197 -1.02 3.47 29.81
N GLN A 198 -2.26 3.02 30.00
CA GLN A 198 -2.65 2.24 31.16
C GLN A 198 -2.79 0.78 30.72
N TYR A 199 -1.95 -0.08 31.28
CA TYR A 199 -2.09 -1.53 31.11
C TYR A 199 -3.25 -2.00 31.98
N ASP A 200 -4.19 -2.74 31.35
CA ASP A 200 -5.22 -3.46 32.07
C ASP A 200 -4.67 -4.80 32.59
N THR A 201 -5.23 -5.32 33.67
CA THR A 201 -4.85 -6.61 34.27
C THR A 201 -4.96 -7.78 33.33
N ASP A 202 -5.73 -7.68 32.25
CA ASP A 202 -5.95 -8.70 31.22
C ASP A 202 -5.02 -8.55 30.00
N GLY A 203 -3.98 -7.73 30.08
CA GLY A 203 -3.02 -7.50 28.99
C GLY A 203 -3.50 -6.55 27.89
N GLY A 204 -4.67 -5.94 28.08
CA GLY A 204 -5.17 -4.84 27.29
C GLY A 204 -4.56 -3.50 27.71
N TYR A 205 -4.77 -2.48 26.90
CA TYR A 205 -4.44 -1.10 27.28
C TYR A 205 -5.62 -0.20 26.94
N THR A 206 -5.96 0.70 27.85
CA THR A 206 -6.93 1.78 27.64
C THR A 206 -6.19 3.06 27.33
N VAL A 207 -6.67 3.77 26.32
CA VAL A 207 -6.19 5.11 25.97
C VAL A 207 -7.04 6.12 26.73
N ASN A 208 -6.39 6.90 27.55
CA ASN A 208 -7.08 7.95 28.29
C ASN A 208 -7.25 9.18 27.36
N ASP A 209 -8.47 9.42 26.87
CA ASP A 209 -8.86 10.53 25.96
C ASP A 209 -8.68 11.94 26.55
N ARG A 210 -8.12 12.06 27.69
CA ARG A 210 -8.28 13.24 28.55
C ARG A 210 -7.21 14.26 28.29
N PHE A 211 -6.64 14.76 27.66
CA PHE A 211 -5.76 15.95 27.66
C PHE A 211 -4.80 16.04 26.46
N GLN A 212 -5.35 16.57 25.39
CA GLN A 212 -4.50 17.24 24.42
C GLN A 212 -4.42 18.73 24.81
N THR A 213 -3.27 19.13 25.29
CA THR A 213 -2.96 20.53 25.54
C THR A 213 -2.28 21.11 24.30
N GLU A 214 -2.78 22.23 23.77
CA GLU A 214 -2.10 22.97 22.72
C GLU A 214 -0.74 23.46 23.24
N VAL A 215 0.30 23.22 22.48
CA VAL A 215 1.69 23.58 22.83
C VAL A 215 2.37 24.26 21.65
N PRO A 216 3.39 25.09 21.89
CA PRO A 216 4.17 25.69 20.81
C PRO A 216 4.80 24.64 19.91
N LEU A 217 4.91 24.92 18.59
CA LEU A 217 5.58 24.05 17.63
C LEU A 217 7.05 23.77 18.03
N SER A 218 7.70 24.73 18.66
CA SER A 218 9.07 24.62 19.20
C SER A 218 9.25 23.54 20.29
N SER A 219 8.12 22.98 20.81
CA SER A 219 8.19 21.84 21.75
C SER A 219 8.76 20.57 21.13
N VAL A 220 8.77 20.48 19.80
CA VAL A 220 9.36 19.39 19.02
C VAL A 220 10.45 19.98 18.12
N PRO A 221 11.71 19.54 18.25
CA PRO A 221 12.82 20.16 17.51
C PRO A 221 12.61 20.24 15.99
N GLU A 222 12.01 19.23 15.39
CA GLU A 222 11.77 19.17 13.96
C GLU A 222 10.67 20.15 13.49
N TRP A 223 9.84 20.65 14.41
CA TRP A 223 8.77 21.62 14.10
C TRP A 223 9.13 23.06 14.51
N ALA A 224 10.27 23.25 15.18
CA ALA A 224 10.69 24.55 15.73
C ALA A 224 10.86 25.65 14.66
N GLY A 225 11.14 25.26 13.41
CA GLY A 225 11.26 26.20 12.28
C GLY A 225 9.96 26.53 11.57
N LEU A 226 8.83 25.91 11.97
CA LEU A 226 7.53 26.16 11.36
C LEU A 226 6.87 27.39 11.98
N SER A 227 6.07 28.12 11.16
CA SER A 227 5.31 29.27 11.64
C SER A 227 4.10 28.84 12.47
N GLU A 228 3.91 29.47 13.63
CA GLU A 228 2.70 29.33 14.44
C GLU A 228 1.51 30.15 13.90
N GLU A 229 1.83 31.22 13.16
CA GLU A 229 0.83 32.03 12.46
C GLU A 229 0.55 31.45 11.07
N PRO A 230 -0.69 31.61 10.55
CA PRO A 230 -1.05 31.16 9.21
C PRO A 230 -0.17 31.79 8.13
N VAL A 231 0.49 30.96 7.33
CA VAL A 231 1.29 31.41 6.18
C VAL A 231 0.37 31.53 4.97
N ARG A 232 0.39 32.68 4.30
CA ARG A 232 -0.44 32.95 3.11
C ARG A 232 0.43 33.15 1.88
N ILE A 233 0.04 32.48 0.80
CA ILE A 233 0.73 32.52 -0.50
C ILE A 233 -0.32 32.91 -1.54
N GLY A 234 -0.09 34.04 -2.21
CA GLY A 234 -0.99 34.55 -3.25
C GLY A 234 -0.68 33.99 -4.64
N ASN A 235 -1.60 34.16 -5.57
CA ASN A 235 -1.48 33.75 -6.98
C ASN A 235 -1.30 32.25 -7.21
N MET A 236 -1.94 31.45 -6.39
CA MET A 236 -1.94 29.99 -6.51
C MET A 236 -3.17 29.52 -7.30
N ASP A 237 -2.94 28.64 -8.29
CA ASP A 237 -4.01 27.99 -9.04
C ASP A 237 -4.25 26.55 -8.57
N LYS A 238 -3.26 25.96 -7.88
CA LYS A 238 -3.32 24.58 -7.32
C LYS A 238 -2.76 24.54 -5.90
N PRO A 239 -3.19 23.59 -5.06
CA PRO A 239 -2.63 23.40 -3.72
C PRO A 239 -1.19 22.89 -3.79
N LEU A 240 -0.41 23.14 -2.73
CA LEU A 240 0.95 22.62 -2.56
C LEU A 240 0.96 21.17 -2.03
N PHE A 241 -0.02 20.40 -2.36
CA PHE A 241 -0.07 18.95 -2.14
C PHE A 241 -0.88 18.30 -3.27
N VAL A 242 -0.67 17.02 -3.45
CA VAL A 242 -1.39 16.22 -4.45
C VAL A 242 -2.01 15.02 -3.75
N TYR A 243 -3.29 14.76 -4.00
CA TYR A 243 -3.93 13.52 -3.59
C TYR A 243 -4.17 12.64 -4.81
N ILE A 244 -3.52 11.48 -4.85
CA ILE A 244 -3.67 10.48 -5.89
C ILE A 244 -4.60 9.40 -5.36
N LYS A 245 -5.77 9.22 -5.98
CA LYS A 245 -6.74 8.19 -5.59
C LYS A 245 -6.70 7.00 -6.53
N VAL A 246 -6.98 5.81 -6.02
CA VAL A 246 -7.20 4.62 -6.83
C VAL A 246 -8.39 4.89 -7.76
N PRO A 247 -8.25 4.70 -9.10
CA PRO A 247 -9.26 5.07 -10.09
C PRO A 247 -10.42 4.05 -10.15
N VAL A 248 -10.94 3.71 -8.99
CA VAL A 248 -12.11 2.85 -8.81
C VAL A 248 -13.21 3.68 -8.17
N ALA A 249 -14.45 3.51 -8.66
CA ALA A 249 -15.58 4.23 -8.10
C ALA A 249 -15.77 3.88 -6.61
N ASN A 250 -15.88 4.91 -5.78
CA ASN A 250 -16.18 4.75 -4.36
C ASN A 250 -17.64 4.33 -4.21
N ASN A 251 -17.85 3.06 -3.87
CA ASN A 251 -19.17 2.48 -3.62
C ASN A 251 -19.54 2.42 -2.12
N ILE A 252 -18.65 2.88 -1.25
CA ILE A 252 -18.87 2.95 0.20
C ILE A 252 -19.48 4.29 0.56
N ASP A 253 -18.90 5.37 0.03
CA ASP A 253 -19.38 6.73 0.19
C ASP A 253 -19.24 7.48 -1.13
N THR A 254 -20.32 7.55 -1.89
CA THR A 254 -20.34 8.16 -3.23
C THR A 254 -20.13 9.67 -3.22
N ALA A 255 -20.29 10.32 -2.07
CA ALA A 255 -20.06 11.75 -1.89
C ALA A 255 -18.63 12.08 -1.43
N SER A 256 -17.84 11.07 -1.03
CA SER A 256 -16.47 11.27 -0.56
C SER A 256 -15.50 11.51 -1.72
N PRO A 257 -14.57 12.48 -1.61
CA PRO A 257 -13.50 12.65 -2.58
C PRO A 257 -12.43 11.56 -2.51
N LEU A 258 -12.44 10.75 -1.44
CA LEU A 258 -11.45 9.71 -1.19
C LEU A 258 -11.65 8.50 -2.11
N GLY A 259 -10.54 7.87 -2.49
CA GLY A 259 -10.55 6.59 -3.19
C GLY A 259 -10.78 5.42 -2.26
N VAL A 260 -10.99 4.25 -2.82
CA VAL A 260 -11.19 2.98 -2.11
C VAL A 260 -10.02 2.04 -2.35
N SER A 261 -9.69 1.21 -1.36
CA SER A 261 -8.64 0.19 -1.47
C SER A 261 -8.88 -0.71 -2.70
N VAL A 262 -7.80 -1.16 -3.33
CA VAL A 262 -7.86 -2.10 -4.46
C VAL A 262 -8.61 -3.39 -4.10
N TYR A 263 -8.59 -3.79 -2.82
CA TYR A 263 -9.30 -4.96 -2.31
C TYR A 263 -10.61 -4.64 -1.56
N SER A 264 -11.08 -3.38 -1.63
CA SER A 264 -12.30 -2.97 -0.93
C SER A 264 -13.53 -3.83 -1.27
N ARG A 265 -13.65 -4.24 -2.54
CA ARG A 265 -14.75 -5.08 -3.03
C ARG A 265 -14.59 -6.56 -2.68
N ALA A 266 -13.40 -6.99 -2.26
CA ALA A 266 -13.09 -8.36 -1.91
C ALA A 266 -13.05 -8.61 -0.41
N THR A 267 -13.31 -7.60 0.43
CA THR A 267 -13.16 -7.66 1.90
C THR A 267 -13.87 -8.86 2.50
N GLU A 268 -15.16 -9.08 2.17
CA GLU A 268 -15.95 -10.20 2.69
C GLU A 268 -15.41 -11.56 2.21
N VAL A 269 -14.95 -11.63 0.96
CA VAL A 269 -14.38 -12.88 0.41
C VAL A 269 -13.05 -13.19 1.07
N ILE A 270 -12.23 -12.17 1.35
CA ILE A 270 -10.95 -12.32 2.08
C ILE A 270 -11.22 -12.86 3.49
N GLU A 271 -12.20 -12.31 4.21
CA GLU A 271 -12.60 -12.83 5.53
C GLU A 271 -12.98 -14.31 5.45
N LYS A 272 -13.81 -14.70 4.48
CA LYS A 272 -14.22 -16.11 4.29
C LYS A 272 -13.07 -17.01 3.86
N THR A 273 -12.09 -16.47 3.14
CA THR A 273 -10.88 -17.18 2.75
C THR A 273 -9.99 -17.46 3.96
N ASP A 274 -9.83 -16.49 4.85
CA ASP A 274 -9.10 -16.62 6.12
C ASP A 274 -9.78 -17.64 7.03
N GLU A 275 -11.13 -17.62 7.14
CA GLU A 275 -11.88 -18.63 7.87
C GLU A 275 -11.69 -20.05 7.29
N GLN A 276 -11.73 -20.17 5.95
CA GLN A 276 -11.54 -21.44 5.27
C GLN A 276 -10.13 -21.99 5.51
N TYR A 277 -9.12 -21.13 5.48
CA TYR A 277 -7.75 -21.52 5.80
C TYR A 277 -7.60 -21.97 7.26
N GLY A 278 -8.25 -21.29 8.19
CA GLY A 278 -8.31 -21.72 9.59
C GLY A 278 -8.94 -23.12 9.77
N ARG A 279 -10.04 -23.40 9.02
CA ARG A 279 -10.69 -24.73 9.02
C ARG A 279 -9.80 -25.80 8.42
N PHE A 280 -9.04 -25.49 7.37
CA PHE A 280 -8.08 -26.39 6.76
C PHE A 280 -6.99 -26.81 7.77
N TRP A 281 -6.42 -25.87 8.52
CA TRP A 281 -5.47 -26.16 9.59
C TRP A 281 -6.08 -26.93 10.76
N TRP A 282 -7.34 -26.63 11.10
CA TRP A 282 -8.05 -27.38 12.12
C TRP A 282 -8.25 -28.84 11.71
N GLU A 283 -8.56 -29.10 10.44
CA GLU A 283 -8.73 -30.45 9.92
C GLU A 283 -7.44 -31.25 10.03
N TYR A 284 -6.29 -30.71 9.73
CA TYR A 284 -5.01 -31.37 9.97
C TYR A 284 -4.82 -31.78 11.43
N LYS A 285 -5.15 -30.92 12.37
CA LYS A 285 -5.09 -31.24 13.80
C LYS A 285 -6.12 -32.27 14.20
N ALA A 286 -7.35 -32.17 13.69
CA ALA A 286 -8.44 -33.04 14.03
C ALA A 286 -8.24 -34.47 13.50
N THR A 287 -7.58 -34.62 12.36
CA THR A 287 -7.31 -35.89 11.69
C THR A 287 -5.96 -36.50 12.08
N GLU A 288 -5.23 -35.88 12.99
CA GLU A 288 -3.98 -36.45 13.48
C GLU A 288 -4.20 -37.86 14.02
N ALA A 289 -3.44 -38.82 13.48
CA ALA A 289 -3.54 -40.21 13.88
C ALA A 289 -3.27 -40.34 15.38
N ALA A 290 -4.12 -41.05 16.05
CA ALA A 290 -4.00 -41.28 17.48
C ALA A 290 -4.46 -42.71 17.85
N ILE A 291 -3.98 -43.16 18.98
CA ILE A 291 -4.44 -44.42 19.63
C ILE A 291 -5.26 -44.00 20.85
N ASN A 292 -6.57 -44.24 20.77
CA ASN A 292 -7.45 -44.08 21.91
C ASN A 292 -7.32 -45.35 22.76
N ALA A 293 -6.87 -45.20 23.98
CA ALA A 293 -6.61 -46.34 24.87
C ALA A 293 -7.20 -46.11 26.25
N ASP A 294 -7.68 -47.18 26.85
CA ASP A 294 -8.13 -47.14 28.23
C ASP A 294 -6.97 -46.86 29.17
N GLU A 295 -7.18 -46.00 30.17
CA GLU A 295 -6.17 -45.64 31.16
C GLU A 295 -5.61 -46.83 31.91
N SER A 296 -6.40 -47.88 32.11
CA SER A 296 -6.00 -49.11 32.78
C SER A 296 -4.89 -49.88 32.05
N LEU A 297 -4.65 -49.62 30.78
CA LEU A 297 -3.58 -50.24 29.98
C LEU A 297 -2.20 -49.65 30.24
N PHE A 298 -2.10 -48.53 30.91
CA PHE A 298 -0.85 -47.85 31.20
C PHE A 298 -0.45 -47.97 32.66
N LYS A 299 0.85 -47.94 32.93
CA LYS A 299 1.36 -47.77 34.27
C LYS A 299 0.99 -46.40 34.79
N THR A 300 0.65 -46.28 36.05
CA THR A 300 0.34 -44.99 36.67
C THR A 300 1.55 -44.42 37.39
N ASP A 301 1.69 -43.09 37.34
CA ASP A 301 2.66 -42.36 38.12
C ASP A 301 2.26 -42.31 39.63
N LYS A 302 3.11 -41.68 40.46
CA LYS A 302 2.83 -41.50 41.90
C LYS A 302 1.57 -40.65 42.19
N LYS A 303 1.02 -39.97 41.18
CA LYS A 303 -0.19 -39.15 41.27
C LYS A 303 -1.42 -39.83 40.63
N GLY A 304 -1.29 -41.11 40.21
CA GLY A 304 -2.37 -41.85 39.58
C GLY A 304 -2.61 -41.51 38.10
N LYS A 305 -1.74 -40.76 37.45
CA LYS A 305 -1.88 -40.44 36.01
C LYS A 305 -1.23 -41.54 35.16
N PRO A 306 -1.82 -41.91 34.00
CA PRO A 306 -1.23 -42.87 33.06
C PRO A 306 0.12 -42.36 32.53
N VAL A 307 1.14 -43.21 32.55
CA VAL A 307 2.47 -42.95 32.01
C VAL A 307 2.51 -43.45 30.58
N LEU A 308 2.52 -42.53 29.64
CA LEU A 308 2.60 -42.82 28.20
C LEU A 308 4.03 -43.18 27.78
N PRO A 309 4.22 -43.89 26.66
CA PRO A 309 5.55 -44.17 26.10
C PRO A 309 6.33 -42.86 25.85
N ALA A 310 7.56 -42.81 26.36
CA ALA A 310 8.40 -41.61 26.24
C ALA A 310 8.73 -41.27 24.78
N GLY A 311 8.48 -40.02 24.38
CA GLY A 311 8.67 -39.54 23.03
C GLY A 311 7.50 -39.75 22.07
N GLU A 312 6.49 -40.50 22.48
CA GLU A 312 5.29 -40.81 21.68
C GLU A 312 3.97 -40.41 22.39
N GLU A 313 4.07 -39.53 23.37
CA GLU A 313 2.93 -39.10 24.18
C GLU A 313 1.81 -38.50 23.32
N ARG A 314 2.16 -37.88 22.18
CA ARG A 314 1.21 -37.27 21.25
C ARG A 314 0.36 -38.29 20.49
N LEU A 315 0.86 -39.51 20.34
CA LEU A 315 0.15 -40.60 19.65
C LEU A 315 -0.99 -41.17 20.48
N PHE A 316 -0.89 -41.09 21.82
CA PHE A 316 -1.87 -41.72 22.70
C PHE A 316 -2.86 -40.71 23.27
N ARG A 317 -4.15 -41.04 23.17
CA ARG A 317 -5.23 -40.35 23.87
C ARG A 317 -5.82 -41.32 24.89
N THR A 318 -5.71 -41.00 26.18
CA THR A 318 -6.23 -41.86 27.25
C THR A 318 -7.62 -41.40 27.65
N PHE A 319 -8.49 -42.40 27.87
CA PHE A 319 -9.86 -42.21 28.31
C PHE A 319 -10.15 -43.25 29.41
N ASP A 320 -10.99 -42.88 30.38
CA ASP A 320 -11.59 -43.83 31.31
C ASP A 320 -12.86 -44.37 30.65
N PHE A 321 -12.72 -45.54 30.02
CA PHE A 321 -13.85 -46.22 29.45
C PHE A 321 -14.51 -47.07 30.56
N ASP A 322 -15.84 -46.92 30.73
CA ASP A 322 -16.59 -47.85 31.58
C ASP A 322 -16.23 -49.27 31.18
N LYS A 323 -15.73 -50.04 32.14
CA LYS A 323 -15.25 -51.42 31.90
C LYS A 323 -16.35 -52.22 31.24
N ALA A 324 -16.17 -52.53 29.96
CA ALA A 324 -16.98 -53.52 29.29
C ALA A 324 -16.92 -54.81 30.13
N ASP A 325 -18.02 -55.55 30.23
CA ASP A 325 -18.25 -56.75 31.08
C ASP A 325 -17.14 -57.81 31.08
N ASN A 326 -16.12 -57.69 30.23
CA ASN A 326 -15.02 -58.63 30.01
C ASN A 326 -13.67 -58.23 30.59
N GLY A 327 -13.53 -57.06 31.25
CA GLY A 327 -12.30 -56.68 31.94
C GLY A 327 -11.07 -56.37 31.02
N SER A 328 -11.23 -56.33 29.69
CA SER A 328 -10.18 -56.04 28.74
C SER A 328 -10.17 -54.54 28.43
N GLY A 329 -9.04 -53.88 28.59
CA GLY A 329 -8.89 -52.49 28.23
C GLY A 329 -9.16 -52.27 26.73
N TYR A 330 -9.82 -51.16 26.40
CA TYR A 330 -10.19 -50.79 25.04
C TYR A 330 -9.04 -50.06 24.34
N ILE A 331 -8.70 -50.46 23.11
CA ILE A 331 -7.76 -49.78 22.23
C ILE A 331 -8.45 -49.58 20.88
N GLN A 332 -8.45 -48.34 20.41
CA GLN A 332 -8.96 -47.99 19.09
C GLN A 332 -8.00 -47.04 18.37
N THR A 333 -7.64 -47.39 17.14
CA THR A 333 -6.89 -46.46 16.27
C THR A 333 -7.83 -45.43 15.69
N TYR A 334 -7.46 -44.17 15.85
CA TYR A 334 -8.12 -43.05 15.24
C TYR A 334 -7.22 -42.50 14.11
N ALA A 335 -7.57 -42.72 12.86
CA ALA A 335 -6.84 -42.28 11.68
C ALA A 335 -7.85 -41.97 10.56
N PRO A 336 -8.61 -40.88 10.68
CA PRO A 336 -9.55 -40.46 9.64
C PRO A 336 -8.81 -39.94 8.41
N GLU A 337 -9.44 -40.11 7.26
CA GLU A 337 -8.91 -39.54 6.01
C GLU A 337 -9.05 -37.99 6.01
N ILE A 338 -8.00 -37.29 5.54
CA ILE A 338 -8.01 -35.85 5.38
C ILE A 338 -8.68 -35.52 4.05
N ARG A 339 -9.64 -34.58 4.04
CA ARG A 339 -10.34 -34.10 2.85
C ARG A 339 -9.51 -33.02 2.12
N TYR A 340 -8.22 -33.26 1.94
CA TYR A 340 -7.26 -32.30 1.39
C TYR A 340 -7.73 -31.71 0.05
N ASP A 341 -8.10 -32.54 -0.92
CA ASP A 341 -8.49 -32.09 -2.26
C ASP A 341 -9.71 -31.17 -2.26
N ALA A 342 -10.72 -31.50 -1.45
CA ALA A 342 -11.92 -30.69 -1.36
C ALA A 342 -11.63 -29.31 -0.72
N GLN A 343 -10.80 -29.29 0.32
CA GLN A 343 -10.40 -28.07 1.01
C GLN A 343 -9.51 -27.19 0.12
N SER A 344 -8.52 -27.76 -0.55
CA SER A 344 -7.62 -27.06 -1.48
C SER A 344 -8.39 -26.45 -2.67
N LYS A 345 -9.27 -27.23 -3.30
CA LYS A 345 -10.13 -26.74 -4.39
C LYS A 345 -11.06 -25.61 -3.94
N GLY A 346 -11.60 -25.70 -2.72
CA GLY A 346 -12.42 -24.66 -2.13
C GLY A 346 -11.65 -23.36 -1.92
N LEU A 347 -10.46 -23.43 -1.32
CA LEU A 347 -9.57 -22.29 -1.11
C LEU A 347 -9.15 -21.67 -2.44
N ASN A 348 -8.74 -22.48 -3.42
CA ASN A 348 -8.36 -22.01 -4.74
C ASN A 348 -9.52 -21.28 -5.45
N LYS A 349 -10.75 -21.75 -5.28
CA LYS A 349 -11.95 -21.08 -5.82
C LYS A 349 -12.17 -19.70 -5.20
N GLN A 350 -11.92 -19.53 -3.91
CA GLN A 350 -12.03 -18.24 -3.24
C GLN A 350 -10.94 -17.28 -3.72
N LEU A 351 -9.70 -17.74 -3.91
CA LEU A 351 -8.62 -16.95 -4.49
C LEU A 351 -8.96 -16.45 -5.89
N GLN A 352 -9.57 -17.30 -6.74
CA GLN A 352 -10.08 -16.90 -8.06
C GLN A 352 -11.16 -15.82 -7.99
N LEU A 353 -12.05 -15.87 -6.99
CA LEU A 353 -13.05 -14.82 -6.77
C LEU A 353 -12.41 -13.50 -6.32
N ILE A 354 -11.39 -13.57 -5.48
CA ILE A 354 -10.63 -12.39 -5.07
C ILE A 354 -9.95 -11.76 -6.28
N GLU A 355 -9.23 -12.52 -7.11
CA GLU A 355 -8.64 -12.03 -8.36
C GLU A 355 -9.66 -11.29 -9.25
N LEU A 356 -10.85 -11.89 -9.38
CA LEU A 356 -11.95 -11.31 -10.15
C LEU A 356 -12.40 -9.95 -9.59
N LEU A 357 -12.57 -9.86 -8.26
CA LEU A 357 -13.09 -8.68 -7.57
C LEU A 357 -12.08 -7.54 -7.52
N VAL A 358 -10.80 -7.84 -7.37
CA VAL A 358 -9.72 -6.83 -7.34
C VAL A 358 -9.23 -6.44 -8.74
N GLY A 359 -9.56 -7.21 -9.77
CA GLY A 359 -9.14 -6.93 -11.15
C GLY A 359 -7.76 -7.46 -11.52
N LEU A 360 -7.24 -8.44 -10.79
CA LEU A 360 -6.03 -9.19 -11.14
C LEU A 360 -6.32 -10.24 -12.22
N ALA A 361 -5.27 -10.65 -12.92
CA ALA A 361 -5.35 -11.74 -13.88
C ALA A 361 -5.59 -13.08 -13.15
N PRO A 362 -6.40 -13.99 -13.71
CA PRO A 362 -6.56 -15.33 -13.16
C PRO A 362 -5.22 -16.08 -13.11
N GLY A 363 -4.95 -16.69 -11.97
CA GLY A 363 -3.69 -17.39 -11.70
C GLY A 363 -2.57 -16.51 -11.15
N THR A 364 -2.89 -15.27 -10.72
CA THR A 364 -1.96 -14.42 -9.99
C THR A 364 -1.85 -14.83 -8.52
N LEU A 365 -2.98 -15.13 -7.89
CA LEU A 365 -3.08 -15.60 -6.50
C LEU A 365 -3.47 -17.07 -6.42
N SER A 366 -4.22 -17.57 -7.42
CA SER A 366 -4.76 -18.92 -7.46
C SER A 366 -3.88 -19.85 -8.31
N GLU A 367 -4.00 -21.14 -8.07
CA GLU A 367 -3.41 -22.15 -8.94
C GLU A 367 -4.13 -22.16 -10.30
N MET A 368 -3.34 -22.13 -11.37
CA MET A 368 -3.87 -22.31 -12.71
C MET A 368 -4.24 -23.79 -12.92
N GLN A 369 -5.42 -24.04 -13.46
CA GLN A 369 -5.76 -25.40 -13.90
C GLN A 369 -4.85 -25.79 -15.08
N ASP A 370 -4.35 -27.03 -15.05
CA ASP A 370 -3.54 -27.64 -16.13
C ASP A 370 -4.36 -27.88 -17.41
N VAL A 371 -4.94 -26.81 -17.95
CA VAL A 371 -5.60 -26.85 -19.26
C VAL A 371 -4.71 -26.13 -20.23
N GLU A 372 -4.34 -26.79 -21.32
CA GLU A 372 -3.65 -26.15 -22.46
C GLU A 372 -4.48 -24.95 -22.93
N LYS A 373 -4.05 -23.75 -22.55
CA LYS A 373 -4.69 -22.50 -22.97
C LYS A 373 -3.96 -21.98 -24.19
N THR A 374 -4.72 -21.54 -25.18
CA THR A 374 -4.15 -20.86 -26.34
C THR A 374 -3.57 -19.49 -25.91
N ALA A 375 -2.55 -19.01 -26.64
CA ALA A 375 -1.95 -17.68 -26.41
C ALA A 375 -3.02 -16.57 -26.38
N THR A 376 -4.09 -16.72 -27.15
CA THR A 376 -5.23 -15.77 -27.19
C THR A 376 -6.05 -15.78 -25.90
N GLU A 377 -6.24 -16.93 -25.27
CA GLU A 377 -6.96 -17.05 -23.98
C GLU A 377 -6.15 -16.50 -22.84
N ILE A 378 -4.83 -16.72 -22.85
CA ILE A 378 -3.90 -16.12 -21.88
C ILE A 378 -3.91 -14.59 -22.00
N LYS A 379 -3.86 -14.05 -23.23
CA LYS A 379 -3.94 -12.60 -23.47
C LYS A 379 -5.28 -12.01 -22.99
N ARG A 380 -6.40 -12.66 -23.26
CA ARG A 380 -7.74 -12.23 -22.75
C ARG A 380 -7.82 -12.26 -21.23
N GLY A 381 -7.24 -13.27 -20.58
CA GLY A 381 -7.17 -13.35 -19.13
C GLY A 381 -6.38 -12.20 -18.51
N LYS A 382 -5.28 -11.79 -19.14
CA LYS A 382 -4.45 -10.66 -18.68
C LYS A 382 -5.04 -9.27 -18.99
N GLN A 383 -5.96 -9.16 -19.95
CA GLN A 383 -6.51 -7.88 -20.44
C GLN A 383 -7.17 -7.07 -19.30
N ARG A 384 -7.85 -7.72 -18.35
CA ARG A 384 -8.48 -7.06 -17.20
C ARG A 384 -7.43 -6.39 -16.30
N SER A 385 -6.39 -7.13 -15.93
CA SER A 385 -5.29 -6.62 -15.11
C SER A 385 -4.61 -5.44 -15.79
N TYR A 386 -4.36 -5.54 -17.08
CA TYR A 386 -3.80 -4.44 -17.87
C TYR A 386 -4.65 -3.16 -17.80
N HIS A 387 -5.96 -3.24 -17.99
CA HIS A 387 -6.82 -2.06 -17.90
C HIS A 387 -6.81 -1.44 -16.50
N THR A 388 -6.80 -2.27 -15.45
CA THR A 388 -6.74 -1.79 -14.07
C THR A 388 -5.41 -1.09 -13.79
N VAL A 389 -4.30 -1.72 -14.17
CA VAL A 389 -2.94 -1.18 -13.99
C VAL A 389 -2.75 0.11 -14.78
N ASN A 390 -3.17 0.14 -16.06
CA ASN A 390 -3.05 1.33 -16.90
C ASN A 390 -3.84 2.52 -16.32
N ALA A 391 -5.05 2.29 -15.82
CA ALA A 391 -5.81 3.36 -15.15
C ALA A 391 -5.08 3.92 -13.93
N MET A 392 -4.39 3.06 -13.15
CA MET A 392 -3.58 3.48 -12.01
C MET A 392 -2.33 4.24 -12.46
N GLN A 393 -1.64 3.78 -13.49
CA GLN A 393 -0.49 4.48 -14.10
C GLN A 393 -0.88 5.88 -14.56
N GLN A 394 -2.03 6.05 -15.22
CA GLN A 394 -2.56 7.36 -15.63
C GLN A 394 -2.90 8.25 -14.42
N ALA A 395 -3.39 7.67 -13.31
CA ALA A 395 -3.64 8.43 -12.09
C ALA A 395 -2.31 8.94 -11.47
N TRP A 396 -1.29 8.10 -11.44
CA TRP A 396 0.04 8.47 -10.97
C TRP A 396 0.71 9.51 -11.86
N GLN A 397 0.60 9.38 -13.19
CA GLN A 397 1.14 10.37 -14.12
C GLN A 397 0.57 11.76 -13.87
N ARG A 398 -0.77 11.89 -13.78
CA ARG A 398 -1.41 13.16 -13.43
C ARG A 398 -0.98 13.65 -12.04
N GLY A 399 -0.78 12.73 -11.11
CA GLY A 399 -0.24 13.03 -9.79
C GLY A 399 1.14 13.66 -9.86
N PHE A 400 2.05 13.09 -10.63
CA PHE A 400 3.40 13.62 -10.81
C PHE A 400 3.40 14.99 -11.54
N GLU A 401 2.56 15.19 -12.55
CA GLU A 401 2.41 16.47 -13.22
C GLU A 401 2.06 17.59 -12.23
N ASN A 402 1.06 17.35 -11.37
CA ASN A 402 0.66 18.31 -10.34
C ASN A 402 1.72 18.46 -9.22
N LEU A 403 2.43 17.39 -8.87
CA LEU A 403 3.49 17.40 -7.87
C LEU A 403 4.68 18.26 -8.33
N ILE A 404 5.09 18.13 -9.58
CA ILE A 404 6.18 18.92 -10.16
C ILE A 404 5.83 20.40 -10.15
N GLU A 405 4.58 20.76 -10.45
CA GLU A 405 4.11 22.14 -10.38
C GLU A 405 4.17 22.68 -8.94
N ALA A 406 3.77 21.90 -7.95
CA ALA A 406 3.88 22.28 -6.54
C ALA A 406 5.35 22.42 -6.10
N MET A 407 6.23 21.50 -6.50
CA MET A 407 7.67 21.60 -6.23
C MET A 407 8.30 22.81 -6.89
N ARG A 408 7.96 23.09 -8.16
CA ARG A 408 8.42 24.27 -8.89
C ARG A 408 7.99 25.55 -8.18
N THR A 409 6.73 25.63 -7.74
CA THR A 409 6.21 26.78 -7.00
C THR A 409 7.01 27.03 -5.72
N LEU A 410 7.32 25.99 -4.95
CA LEU A 410 8.18 26.11 -3.76
C LEU A 410 9.60 26.55 -4.10
N ALA A 411 10.21 25.98 -5.17
CA ALA A 411 11.55 26.36 -5.59
C ALA A 411 11.65 27.85 -5.97
N VAL A 412 10.63 28.37 -6.64
CA VAL A 412 10.54 29.79 -6.99
C VAL A 412 10.29 30.66 -5.75
N LEU A 413 9.36 30.26 -4.88
CA LEU A 413 8.98 30.99 -3.67
C LEU A 413 10.19 31.21 -2.75
N TYR A 414 11.02 30.19 -2.60
CA TYR A 414 12.24 30.26 -1.78
C TYR A 414 13.50 30.64 -2.55
N SER A 415 13.36 30.99 -3.84
CA SER A 415 14.49 31.39 -4.71
C SER A 415 15.64 30.37 -4.75
N ILE A 416 15.32 29.09 -4.67
CA ILE A 416 16.30 27.98 -4.67
C ILE A 416 16.98 27.88 -6.04
N VAL A 417 16.17 27.96 -7.12
CA VAL A 417 16.64 27.91 -8.51
C VAL A 417 15.80 28.89 -9.33
N PRO A 418 16.38 29.59 -10.34
CA PRO A 418 15.61 30.45 -11.25
C PRO A 418 14.46 29.66 -11.93
N ASP A 419 13.32 30.34 -12.12
CA ASP A 419 12.19 29.72 -12.79
C ASP A 419 12.52 29.30 -14.22
N GLY A 420 11.93 28.21 -14.69
CA GLY A 420 12.20 27.66 -15.99
C GLY A 420 11.16 26.64 -16.44
N LYS A 421 11.19 26.30 -17.71
CA LYS A 421 10.30 25.30 -18.30
C LYS A 421 10.59 23.92 -17.74
N THR A 422 9.55 23.19 -17.35
CA THR A 422 9.63 21.80 -16.90
C THR A 422 8.77 20.92 -17.80
N GLU A 423 9.36 19.90 -18.40
CA GLU A 423 8.67 18.90 -19.20
C GLU A 423 8.84 17.55 -18.52
N LEU A 424 7.72 16.95 -18.10
CA LEU A 424 7.70 15.63 -17.48
C LEU A 424 7.57 14.57 -18.57
N ASN A 425 8.44 13.58 -18.54
CA ASN A 425 8.34 12.36 -19.30
C ASN A 425 8.24 11.16 -18.36
N CYS A 426 7.08 10.50 -18.36
CA CYS A 426 6.85 9.24 -17.66
C CYS A 426 6.77 8.13 -18.70
N SER A 427 7.66 7.15 -18.61
CA SER A 427 7.58 5.92 -19.39
C SER A 427 7.07 4.81 -18.49
N TRP A 428 5.95 4.23 -18.88
CA TRP A 428 5.32 3.10 -18.22
C TRP A 428 5.52 1.87 -19.09
N GLY A 429 6.11 0.80 -18.57
CA GLY A 429 6.33 -0.42 -19.34
C GLY A 429 5.04 -1.16 -19.66
N ASP A 430 4.99 -1.77 -20.82
CA ASP A 430 3.86 -2.59 -21.29
C ASP A 430 3.94 -4.07 -20.86
N GLY A 431 4.84 -4.40 -19.93
CA GLY A 431 5.22 -5.76 -19.53
C GLY A 431 4.11 -6.73 -19.11
N VAL A 432 2.86 -6.24 -18.99
CA VAL A 432 1.69 -7.08 -18.63
C VAL A 432 1.06 -7.78 -19.85
N LEU A 433 1.20 -7.22 -21.06
CA LEU A 433 0.50 -7.72 -22.26
C LEU A 433 1.39 -8.02 -23.45
N GLU A 434 2.57 -7.44 -23.55
CA GLU A 434 3.41 -7.64 -24.72
C GLU A 434 4.11 -9.02 -24.68
N ASP A 435 3.79 -9.81 -25.67
CA ASP A 435 4.65 -10.84 -26.19
C ASP A 435 5.82 -10.07 -26.85
N THR A 436 6.90 -9.86 -26.08
CA THR A 436 8.07 -9.11 -26.53
C THR A 436 8.61 -9.64 -27.87
N ASP A 437 8.46 -10.92 -28.11
CA ASP A 437 8.89 -11.54 -29.35
C ASP A 437 7.99 -11.15 -30.53
N ALA A 438 6.66 -11.10 -30.32
CA ALA A 438 5.73 -10.69 -31.36
C ALA A 438 5.87 -9.20 -31.68
N GLU A 439 6.10 -8.34 -30.66
CA GLU A 439 6.32 -6.91 -30.86
C GLU A 439 7.67 -6.63 -31.51
N TYR A 440 8.72 -7.36 -31.12
CA TYR A 440 10.03 -7.32 -31.79
C TYR A 440 9.87 -7.64 -33.29
N GLN A 441 9.20 -8.73 -33.61
CA GLN A 441 8.96 -9.13 -35.01
C GLN A 441 8.16 -8.09 -35.79
N ARG A 442 7.13 -7.52 -35.16
CA ARG A 442 6.31 -6.47 -35.78
C ARG A 442 7.11 -5.20 -36.04
N ARG A 443 7.83 -4.68 -35.05
CA ARG A 443 8.67 -3.47 -35.20
C ARG A 443 9.83 -3.70 -36.14
N TRP A 444 10.48 -4.87 -36.08
CA TRP A 444 11.53 -5.24 -37.00
C TRP A 444 11.05 -5.30 -38.45
N ALA A 445 9.87 -5.87 -38.67
CA ALA A 445 9.23 -5.85 -39.99
C ALA A 445 8.92 -4.43 -40.48
N MET A 446 8.56 -3.49 -39.60
CA MET A 446 8.37 -2.09 -39.93
C MET A 446 9.69 -1.37 -40.27
N VAL A 447 10.79 -1.72 -39.61
CA VAL A 447 12.14 -1.21 -39.96
C VAL A 447 12.53 -1.71 -41.35
N LEU A 448 12.36 -3.01 -41.62
CA LEU A 448 12.66 -3.59 -42.94
C LEU A 448 11.79 -3.01 -44.05
N ALA A 449 10.56 -2.64 -43.74
CA ALA A 449 9.63 -1.99 -44.67
C ALA A 449 9.87 -0.46 -44.82
N GLY A 450 10.88 0.11 -44.15
CA GLY A 450 11.19 1.55 -44.15
C GLY A 450 10.12 2.43 -43.49
N LYS A 451 9.23 1.87 -42.67
CA LYS A 451 8.15 2.57 -41.96
C LYS A 451 8.50 2.99 -40.54
N LEU A 452 9.56 2.43 -39.98
CA LEU A 452 10.12 2.77 -38.67
C LEU A 452 11.62 3.00 -38.84
N ARG A 453 12.16 4.02 -38.19
CA ARG A 453 13.60 4.27 -38.22
C ARG A 453 14.36 3.27 -37.36
N THR A 454 15.55 2.90 -37.76
CA THR A 454 16.39 1.96 -37.03
C THR A 454 16.75 2.49 -35.65
N GLU A 455 17.02 3.79 -35.52
CA GLU A 455 17.32 4.41 -34.25
C GLU A 455 16.13 4.35 -33.26
N ASP A 456 14.89 4.53 -33.75
CA ASP A 456 13.68 4.44 -32.90
C ASP A 456 13.42 3.00 -32.43
N PHE A 457 13.75 2.02 -33.27
CA PHE A 457 13.70 0.60 -32.90
C PHE A 457 14.76 0.26 -31.85
N LEU A 458 16.01 0.74 -32.02
CA LEU A 458 17.09 0.51 -31.05
C LEU A 458 16.83 1.19 -29.71
N GLN A 459 16.28 2.41 -29.72
CA GLN A 459 15.85 3.08 -28.50
C GLN A 459 14.82 2.23 -27.71
N TRP A 460 13.83 1.72 -28.42
CA TRP A 460 12.83 0.86 -27.81
C TRP A 460 13.41 -0.45 -27.28
N TYR A 461 14.24 -1.13 -28.10
CA TYR A 461 14.75 -2.47 -27.76
C TYR A 461 15.77 -2.45 -26.62
N PHE A 462 16.69 -1.49 -26.63
CA PHE A 462 17.75 -1.35 -25.61
C PHE A 462 17.41 -0.35 -24.50
N GLY A 463 16.30 0.38 -24.60
CA GLY A 463 15.93 1.41 -23.64
C GLY A 463 16.96 2.53 -23.51
N CYS A 464 17.69 2.84 -24.59
CA CYS A 464 18.77 3.80 -24.62
C CYS A 464 18.35 5.16 -25.19
N SER A 465 19.17 6.19 -24.99
CA SER A 465 18.93 7.51 -25.57
C SER A 465 19.10 7.49 -27.10
N LYS A 466 18.49 8.47 -27.79
CA LYS A 466 18.62 8.62 -29.25
C LYS A 466 20.08 8.72 -29.70
N LYS A 467 20.93 9.37 -28.92
CA LYS A 467 22.36 9.53 -29.20
C LYS A 467 23.11 8.18 -29.13
N GLU A 468 22.78 7.36 -28.15
CA GLU A 468 23.35 6.02 -28.03
C GLU A 468 22.81 5.09 -29.11
N ALA A 469 21.52 5.15 -29.44
CA ALA A 469 20.94 4.38 -30.52
C ALA A 469 21.57 4.72 -31.89
N LEU A 470 21.83 5.99 -32.17
CA LEU A 470 22.52 6.41 -33.38
C LEU A 470 23.98 5.92 -33.42
N ALA A 471 24.66 5.86 -32.27
CA ALA A 471 26.02 5.34 -32.18
C ALA A 471 26.10 3.81 -32.40
N MET A 472 25.00 3.08 -32.22
CA MET A 472 24.91 1.63 -32.48
C MET A 472 24.68 1.29 -33.96
N ILE A 473 24.23 2.28 -34.78
CA ILE A 473 24.01 2.05 -36.21
C ILE A 473 25.37 2.14 -36.93
N PRO A 474 25.80 1.08 -37.64
CA PRO A 474 27.04 1.15 -38.44
C PRO A 474 26.95 2.30 -39.46
N GLY A 475 27.95 3.14 -39.50
CA GLY A 475 28.03 4.20 -40.52
C GLY A 475 27.85 3.63 -41.92
N GLN A 476 27.07 4.31 -42.79
CA GLN A 476 27.05 3.94 -44.20
C GLN A 476 28.47 4.02 -44.73
N PRO A 477 28.99 3.05 -45.51
CA PRO A 477 30.25 3.21 -46.20
C PRO A 477 30.14 4.41 -47.12
N GLU A 478 31.08 5.35 -46.99
CA GLU A 478 31.19 6.48 -47.92
C GLU A 478 31.14 5.93 -49.37
N ALA A 479 30.22 6.45 -50.15
CA ALA A 479 30.14 6.12 -51.55
C ALA A 479 31.50 6.42 -52.18
N LEU A 480 32.11 5.44 -52.79
CA LEU A 480 33.33 5.63 -53.58
C LEU A 480 33.07 6.70 -54.64
N PRO A 481 33.98 7.65 -54.83
CA PRO A 481 33.82 8.62 -55.88
C PRO A 481 33.74 7.92 -57.23
N GLU A 482 32.71 8.26 -58.02
CA GLU A 482 32.63 7.81 -59.40
C GLU A 482 33.89 8.30 -60.14
N GLU A 483 34.69 7.35 -60.63
CA GLU A 483 35.79 7.69 -61.56
C GLU A 483 35.17 8.17 -62.87
N GLU A 484 35.57 9.38 -63.31
CA GLU A 484 35.28 9.94 -64.62
C GLU A 484 35.99 9.16 -65.75
#